data_16ba02760a20a1e9f5eecf38eac270e0
#
_entry.id   16ba02760a20a1e9f5eecf38eac270e0
#
_cell.length_a   1.000
_cell.length_b   1.000
_cell.length_c   1.000
_cell.angle_alpha   90.00
_cell.angle_beta   90.00
_cell.angle_gamma   90.00
#
_symmetry.space_group_name_H-M   'P 1'
#
loop_
_entity.id
_entity.type
_entity.pdbx_description
1 polymer ?
#
loop_
_entity_poly.entity_id
_entity_poly.type
_entity_poly.pdbx_seq_one_letter_code
_entity_poly.pdbx_strand_id
1 'polypeptide(L)'
;RIGLNFRSGLGRMQRAVDLLGNPEKTYPIIHVTGTNGKGSTIAFMRELFVSHGKKVGTFTSPHIVSIHDRICINGEPISDDDFISLAEQVKTMEQRLLETHDQLSFFELLTLIALLYFKEQEVDLVLLEVGIGGLLDTTNVVTGEIAIITSIGLDHQETLGDSLVAIAEQKAGIFKPGKSAVIANLTSEAQLVCQKTATDLGVTLYQADQDFSFRNGNFSSSLAEFNHLILGLEGAYQEENAALALQAFLLFMQQQGWEIDSARIRTGLQE
;
A
#
# COMPACT_ATOMS: atom_id res chain seq x y z
N ARG A 1 -15.23 24.12 -6.99
CA ARG A 1 -14.20 23.49 -7.87
C ARG A 1 -13.20 22.85 -6.94
N ILE A 2 -13.28 21.53 -6.77
CA ILE A 2 -12.27 20.74 -6.09
C ILE A 2 -11.11 20.65 -7.08
N GLY A 3 -10.11 21.54 -6.93
CA GLY A 3 -8.91 21.49 -7.75
C GLY A 3 -8.11 20.25 -7.40
N LEU A 4 -7.79 19.43 -8.39
CA LEU A 4 -6.77 18.40 -8.35
C LEU A 4 -5.38 19.06 -8.28
N ASN A 5 -5.14 19.88 -7.26
CA ASN A 5 -3.83 20.48 -7.06
C ASN A 5 -2.95 19.49 -6.31
N PHE A 6 -2.13 18.76 -7.05
CA PHE A 6 -0.96 18.09 -6.49
C PHE A 6 -0.06 19.17 -5.88
N ARG A 7 0.00 19.23 -4.55
CA ARG A 7 0.90 20.13 -3.82
C ARG A 7 2.02 19.28 -3.26
N SER A 8 3.22 19.51 -3.75
CA SER A 8 4.42 18.79 -3.31
C SER A 8 4.76 19.08 -1.86
N GLY A 9 5.06 18.07 -1.09
CA GLY A 9 5.61 18.15 0.27
C GLY A 9 4.71 17.53 1.34
N LEU A 10 5.31 16.72 2.20
CA LEU A 10 4.62 15.98 3.27
C LEU A 10 4.40 16.81 4.54
N GLY A 11 4.96 18.04 4.65
CA GLY A 11 4.93 18.83 5.89
C GLY A 11 3.54 19.09 6.43
N ARG A 12 2.57 19.40 5.53
CA ARG A 12 1.17 19.59 5.93
C ARG A 12 0.55 18.30 6.45
N MET A 13 0.74 17.19 5.77
CA MET A 13 0.24 15.88 6.20
C MET A 13 0.88 15.43 7.51
N GLN A 14 2.20 15.61 7.67
CA GLN A 14 2.87 15.30 8.93
C GLN A 14 2.28 16.11 10.09
N ARG A 15 2.05 17.40 9.89
CA ARG A 15 1.40 18.24 10.90
C ARG A 15 -0.04 17.78 11.18
N ALA A 16 -0.78 17.37 10.15
CA ALA A 16 -2.15 16.90 10.30
C ALA A 16 -2.24 15.62 11.14
N VAL A 17 -1.41 14.60 10.83
CA VAL A 17 -1.38 13.36 11.64
C VAL A 17 -0.93 13.61 13.06
N ASP A 18 0.03 14.52 13.30
CA ASP A 18 0.44 14.91 14.66
C ASP A 18 -0.73 15.52 15.45
N LEU A 19 -1.52 16.40 14.81
CA LEU A 19 -2.71 17.02 15.42
C LEU A 19 -3.82 16.00 15.72
N LEU A 20 -3.89 14.92 14.96
CA LEU A 20 -4.83 13.81 15.15
C LEU A 20 -4.29 12.72 16.10
N GLY A 21 -3.12 12.91 16.68
CA GLY A 21 -2.50 11.99 17.63
C GLY A 21 -1.87 10.75 16.97
N ASN A 22 -1.35 10.92 15.75
CA ASN A 22 -0.62 9.90 14.99
C ASN A 22 -1.39 8.58 14.86
N PRO A 23 -2.59 8.57 14.25
CA PRO A 23 -3.39 7.36 14.10
C PRO A 23 -2.64 6.25 13.34
N GLU A 24 -1.78 6.61 12.40
CA GLU A 24 -0.98 5.71 11.57
C GLU A 24 0.05 4.87 12.34
N LYS A 25 0.30 5.20 13.61
CA LYS A 25 1.25 4.45 14.47
C LYS A 25 0.58 3.37 15.32
N THR A 26 -0.74 3.24 15.24
CA THR A 26 -1.50 2.31 16.10
C THR A 26 -1.66 0.91 15.50
N TYR A 27 -1.31 0.72 14.25
CA TYR A 27 -1.38 -0.55 13.51
C TYR A 27 -0.22 -0.67 12.51
N PRO A 28 0.22 -1.88 12.16
CA PRO A 28 1.23 -2.08 11.13
C PRO A 28 0.65 -1.86 9.73
N ILE A 29 1.52 -1.41 8.80
CA ILE A 29 1.12 -1.03 7.44
C ILE A 29 1.98 -1.74 6.41
N ILE A 30 1.35 -2.27 5.36
CA ILE A 30 2.01 -2.64 4.10
C ILE A 30 1.69 -1.55 3.08
N HIS A 31 2.72 -0.89 2.54
CA HIS A 31 2.59 0.28 1.68
C HIS A 31 2.87 -0.10 0.23
N VAL A 32 1.91 0.12 -0.66
CA VAL A 32 1.93 -0.40 -2.04
C VAL A 32 1.95 0.74 -3.05
N THR A 33 2.98 0.76 -3.91
CA THR A 33 3.07 1.65 -5.08
C THR A 33 3.29 0.84 -6.36
N GLY A 34 3.15 1.50 -7.49
CA GLY A 34 3.39 0.94 -8.82
C GLY A 34 2.65 1.72 -9.89
N THR A 35 2.96 1.50 -11.15
CA THR A 35 2.19 2.03 -12.26
C THR A 35 0.90 1.25 -12.41
N ASN A 36 0.97 -0.07 -12.53
CA ASN A 36 -0.15 -1.00 -12.62
C ASN A 36 -0.07 -2.07 -11.53
N GLY A 37 -1.19 -2.76 -11.25
CA GLY A 37 -1.22 -3.94 -10.38
C GLY A 37 -1.41 -3.64 -8.89
N LYS A 38 -1.36 -2.38 -8.42
CA LYS A 38 -1.51 -2.01 -7.01
C LYS A 38 -2.78 -2.59 -6.38
N GLY A 39 -3.93 -2.27 -6.96
CA GLY A 39 -5.24 -2.72 -6.46
C GLY A 39 -5.37 -4.25 -6.44
N SER A 40 -4.92 -4.95 -7.50
CA SER A 40 -4.94 -6.43 -7.55
C SER A 40 -4.04 -7.05 -6.49
N THR A 41 -2.83 -6.51 -6.30
CA THR A 41 -1.91 -6.97 -5.25
C THR A 41 -2.51 -6.77 -3.85
N ILE A 42 -3.17 -5.62 -3.62
CA ILE A 42 -3.89 -5.35 -2.37
C ILE A 42 -5.07 -6.32 -2.19
N ALA A 43 -5.83 -6.60 -3.25
CA ALA A 43 -6.96 -7.54 -3.21
C ALA A 43 -6.49 -8.94 -2.79
N PHE A 44 -5.46 -9.50 -3.44
CA PHE A 44 -4.89 -10.79 -3.05
C PHE A 44 -4.38 -10.79 -1.60
N MET A 45 -3.66 -9.75 -1.18
CA MET A 45 -3.19 -9.66 0.22
C MET A 45 -4.35 -9.59 1.21
N ARG A 46 -5.37 -8.79 0.90
CA ARG A 46 -6.56 -8.69 1.76
C ARG A 46 -7.16 -10.07 2.00
N GLU A 47 -7.44 -10.83 0.93
CA GLU A 47 -8.06 -12.15 1.06
C GLU A 47 -7.16 -13.17 1.76
N LEU A 48 -5.85 -13.09 1.52
CA LEU A 48 -4.87 -13.91 2.26
C LEU A 48 -4.92 -13.64 3.77
N PHE A 49 -4.95 -12.38 4.20
CA PHE A 49 -5.05 -12.05 5.62
C PHE A 49 -6.42 -12.33 6.21
N VAL A 50 -7.51 -12.03 5.49
CA VAL A 50 -8.89 -12.29 5.93
C VAL A 50 -9.12 -13.79 6.08
N SER A 51 -8.66 -14.62 5.16
CA SER A 51 -8.74 -16.09 5.29
C SER A 51 -7.98 -16.62 6.52
N HIS A 52 -6.95 -15.88 6.99
CA HIS A 52 -6.23 -16.17 8.24
C HIS A 52 -6.88 -15.53 9.48
N GLY A 53 -8.10 -15.00 9.36
CA GLY A 53 -8.89 -14.43 10.46
C GLY A 53 -8.42 -13.05 10.93
N LYS A 54 -7.74 -12.28 10.05
CA LYS A 54 -7.28 -10.93 10.36
C LYS A 54 -8.30 -9.88 9.97
N LYS A 55 -8.37 -8.80 10.74
CA LYS A 55 -9.15 -7.61 10.40
C LYS A 55 -8.27 -6.65 9.62
N VAL A 56 -8.54 -6.50 8.33
CA VAL A 56 -7.68 -5.81 7.36
C VAL A 56 -8.32 -4.50 6.92
N GLY A 57 -7.65 -3.38 7.19
CA GLY A 57 -7.97 -2.09 6.58
C GLY A 57 -7.34 -1.98 5.19
N THR A 58 -8.10 -1.49 4.21
CA THR A 58 -7.57 -1.18 2.88
C THR A 58 -7.90 0.25 2.48
N PHE A 59 -6.88 0.98 1.98
CA PHE A 59 -7.06 2.27 1.34
C PHE A 59 -6.59 2.18 -0.10
N THR A 60 -7.49 2.41 -1.06
CA THR A 60 -7.23 2.22 -2.50
C THR A 60 -7.66 3.44 -3.32
N SER A 61 -7.12 3.58 -4.54
CA SER A 61 -7.46 4.66 -5.46
C SER A 61 -7.29 4.26 -6.93
N PRO A 62 -8.16 4.79 -7.83
CA PRO A 62 -9.37 5.58 -7.58
C PRO A 62 -10.53 4.71 -7.06
N HIS A 63 -11.67 5.31 -6.71
CA HIS A 63 -12.92 4.57 -6.49
C HIS A 63 -13.54 4.14 -7.84
N ILE A 64 -14.31 3.06 -7.81
CA ILE A 64 -15.00 2.54 -9.01
C ILE A 64 -16.45 3.00 -9.03
N VAL A 65 -17.18 2.85 -7.94
CA VAL A 65 -18.61 3.18 -7.84
C VAL A 65 -18.84 4.31 -6.85
N SER A 66 -18.29 4.20 -5.64
CA SER A 66 -18.47 5.16 -4.55
C SER A 66 -17.16 5.57 -3.93
N ILE A 67 -17.07 6.78 -3.40
CA ILE A 67 -15.92 7.25 -2.63
C ILE A 67 -15.60 6.33 -1.44
N HIS A 68 -16.61 5.67 -0.89
CA HIS A 68 -16.48 4.73 0.23
C HIS A 68 -15.66 3.50 -0.14
N ASP A 69 -15.66 3.08 -1.42
CA ASP A 69 -14.87 1.95 -1.93
C ASP A 69 -13.36 2.13 -1.70
N ARG A 70 -12.92 3.38 -1.42
CA ARG A 70 -11.51 3.66 -1.13
C ARG A 70 -11.09 3.24 0.27
N ILE A 71 -12.03 3.14 1.20
CA ILE A 71 -11.77 2.89 2.63
C ILE A 71 -12.62 1.69 3.04
N CYS A 72 -12.00 0.52 3.13
CA CYS A 72 -12.72 -0.71 3.46
C CYS A 72 -12.07 -1.43 4.64
N ILE A 73 -12.89 -2.25 5.31
CA ILE A 73 -12.42 -3.27 6.26
C ILE A 73 -12.90 -4.62 5.79
N ASN A 74 -11.98 -5.57 5.57
CA ASN A 74 -12.26 -6.89 5.02
C ASN A 74 -13.09 -6.85 3.72
N GLY A 75 -12.87 -5.81 2.89
CA GLY A 75 -13.59 -5.59 1.65
C GLY A 75 -14.91 -4.81 1.77
N GLU A 76 -15.44 -4.63 2.97
CA GLU A 76 -16.66 -3.85 3.21
C GLU A 76 -16.34 -2.35 3.31
N PRO A 77 -16.98 -1.50 2.49
CA PRO A 77 -16.77 -0.06 2.53
C PRO A 77 -17.18 0.58 3.86
N ILE A 78 -16.50 1.67 4.22
CA ILE A 78 -16.88 2.53 5.35
C ILE A 78 -18.35 2.98 5.23
N SER A 79 -19.08 3.00 6.35
CA SER A 79 -20.47 3.48 6.39
C SER A 79 -20.57 5.01 6.19
N ASP A 80 -21.74 5.49 5.74
CA ASP A 80 -22.01 6.93 5.66
C ASP A 80 -21.83 7.64 7.01
N ASP A 81 -22.32 7.03 8.08
CA ASP A 81 -22.26 7.60 9.42
C ASP A 81 -20.80 7.73 9.92
N ASP A 82 -20.00 6.68 9.77
CA ASP A 82 -18.58 6.72 10.14
C ASP A 82 -17.81 7.73 9.28
N PHE A 83 -18.07 7.74 7.96
CA PHE A 83 -17.41 8.67 7.05
C PHE A 83 -17.71 10.14 7.42
N ILE A 84 -18.96 10.47 7.69
CA ILE A 84 -19.39 11.83 8.08
C ILE A 84 -18.76 12.21 9.42
N SER A 85 -18.83 11.33 10.43
CA SER A 85 -18.26 11.56 11.76
C SER A 85 -16.76 11.86 11.69
N LEU A 86 -16.01 11.04 10.94
CA LEU A 86 -14.57 11.22 10.77
C LEU A 86 -14.22 12.45 9.93
N ALA A 87 -15.02 12.76 8.92
CA ALA A 87 -14.84 13.99 8.14
C ALA A 87 -15.02 15.25 9.00
N GLU A 88 -15.95 15.25 9.96
CA GLU A 88 -16.13 16.34 10.93
C GLU A 88 -14.94 16.46 11.89
N GLN A 89 -14.36 15.34 12.34
CA GLN A 89 -13.14 15.34 13.15
C GLN A 89 -11.97 15.96 12.37
N VAL A 90 -11.75 15.52 11.12
CA VAL A 90 -10.70 16.07 10.25
C VAL A 90 -10.92 17.56 9.99
N LYS A 91 -12.16 17.98 9.72
CA LYS A 91 -12.52 19.39 9.52
C LYS A 91 -12.23 20.24 10.75
N THR A 92 -12.51 19.73 11.93
CA THR A 92 -12.19 20.41 13.21
C THR A 92 -10.68 20.55 13.41
N MET A 93 -9.92 19.51 13.09
CA MET A 93 -8.46 19.55 13.11
C MET A 93 -7.90 20.54 12.07
N GLU A 94 -8.49 20.60 10.86
CA GLU A 94 -8.05 21.48 9.78
C GLU A 94 -8.08 22.96 10.22
N GLN A 95 -9.01 23.38 11.06
CA GLN A 95 -9.03 24.75 11.60
C GLN A 95 -7.74 25.10 12.36
N ARG A 96 -7.17 24.14 13.09
CA ARG A 96 -5.87 24.29 13.77
C ARG A 96 -4.70 24.19 12.79
N LEU A 97 -4.83 23.38 11.75
CA LEU A 97 -3.83 23.25 10.70
C LEU A 97 -3.65 24.56 9.93
N LEU A 98 -4.74 25.26 9.65
CA LEU A 98 -4.76 26.54 8.92
C LEU A 98 -4.04 27.70 9.65
N GLU A 99 -3.70 27.54 10.92
CA GLU A 99 -2.85 28.51 11.64
C GLU A 99 -1.41 28.54 11.10
N THR A 100 -0.95 27.44 10.49
CA THR A 100 0.45 27.27 10.07
C THR A 100 0.62 26.74 8.64
N HIS A 101 -0.44 26.19 8.04
CA HIS A 101 -0.42 25.54 6.73
C HIS A 101 -1.65 25.91 5.91
N ASP A 102 -1.61 25.59 4.63
CA ASP A 102 -2.74 25.70 3.72
C ASP A 102 -3.82 24.64 3.96
N GLN A 103 -4.98 24.84 3.34
CA GLN A 103 -6.09 23.90 3.32
C GLN A 103 -5.68 22.53 2.75
N LEU A 104 -6.23 21.45 3.33
CA LEU A 104 -6.06 20.09 2.85
C LEU A 104 -6.61 19.91 1.42
N SER A 105 -5.90 19.15 0.61
CA SER A 105 -6.42 18.64 -0.64
C SER A 105 -7.45 17.52 -0.40
N PHE A 106 -8.24 17.21 -1.41
CA PHE A 106 -9.22 16.12 -1.34
C PHE A 106 -8.59 14.77 -0.96
N PHE A 107 -7.44 14.44 -1.54
CA PHE A 107 -6.77 13.17 -1.27
C PHE A 107 -6.15 13.14 0.13
N GLU A 108 -5.62 14.26 0.62
CA GLU A 108 -5.14 14.37 1.99
C GLU A 108 -6.27 14.19 3.01
N LEU A 109 -7.42 14.78 2.76
CA LEU A 109 -8.61 14.62 3.61
C LEU A 109 -9.04 13.14 3.66
N LEU A 110 -9.14 12.47 2.51
CA LEU A 110 -9.49 11.05 2.47
C LEU A 110 -8.48 10.16 3.17
N THR A 111 -7.18 10.45 2.99
CA THR A 111 -6.12 9.69 3.68
C THR A 111 -6.27 9.82 5.20
N LEU A 112 -6.52 11.01 5.72
CA LEU A 112 -6.69 11.22 7.16
C LEU A 112 -7.94 10.53 7.71
N ILE A 113 -9.07 10.55 6.96
CA ILE A 113 -10.29 9.81 7.32
C ILE A 113 -9.97 8.31 7.40
N ALA A 114 -9.26 7.77 6.40
CA ALA A 114 -8.89 6.36 6.38
C ALA A 114 -8.02 5.97 7.58
N LEU A 115 -6.97 6.77 7.89
CA LEU A 115 -6.08 6.51 9.01
C LEU A 115 -6.83 6.53 10.36
N LEU A 116 -7.76 7.46 10.55
CA LEU A 116 -8.60 7.52 11.74
C LEU A 116 -9.56 6.32 11.82
N TYR A 117 -10.21 5.98 10.70
CA TYR A 117 -11.15 4.87 10.64
C TYR A 117 -10.48 3.55 11.03
N PHE A 118 -9.33 3.26 10.48
CA PHE A 118 -8.59 2.04 10.81
C PHE A 118 -8.17 1.97 12.29
N LYS A 119 -7.81 3.11 12.88
CA LYS A 119 -7.53 3.19 14.32
C LYS A 119 -8.78 2.92 15.15
N GLU A 120 -9.92 3.59 14.86
CA GLU A 120 -11.17 3.42 15.60
C GLU A 120 -11.70 2.00 15.49
N GLN A 121 -11.46 1.36 14.36
CA GLN A 121 -11.88 -0.01 14.10
C GLN A 121 -10.90 -1.07 14.61
N GLU A 122 -9.77 -0.68 15.21
CA GLU A 122 -8.78 -1.61 15.78
C GLU A 122 -8.36 -2.72 14.79
N VAL A 123 -7.98 -2.34 13.58
CA VAL A 123 -7.55 -3.30 12.56
C VAL A 123 -6.23 -3.98 12.93
N ASP A 124 -6.04 -5.24 12.52
CA ASP A 124 -4.77 -5.97 12.72
C ASP A 124 -3.64 -5.43 11.85
N LEU A 125 -3.98 -4.94 10.64
CA LEU A 125 -3.06 -4.33 9.69
C LEU A 125 -3.78 -3.47 8.67
N VAL A 126 -3.02 -2.61 7.98
CA VAL A 126 -3.51 -1.79 6.86
C VAL A 126 -2.72 -2.08 5.60
N LEU A 127 -3.41 -2.25 4.48
CA LEU A 127 -2.87 -2.27 3.13
C LEU A 127 -3.14 -0.89 2.51
N LEU A 128 -2.09 -0.09 2.33
CA LEU A 128 -2.18 1.32 1.95
C LEU A 128 -1.67 1.51 0.53
N GLU A 129 -2.55 1.93 -0.39
CA GLU A 129 -2.17 2.27 -1.77
C GLU A 129 -1.68 3.70 -1.87
N VAL A 130 -0.54 3.89 -2.53
CA VAL A 130 -0.02 5.20 -2.96
C VAL A 130 -0.90 5.78 -4.06
N GLY A 131 -1.28 7.04 -3.94
CA GLY A 131 -2.06 7.72 -4.99
C GLY A 131 -1.23 7.94 -6.25
N ILE A 132 -0.11 8.67 -6.15
CA ILE A 132 0.79 8.97 -7.28
C ILE A 132 2.25 8.94 -6.80
N GLY A 133 3.09 8.24 -7.53
CA GLY A 133 4.55 8.19 -7.26
C GLY A 133 4.87 7.42 -5.99
N GLY A 134 5.21 8.10 -4.91
CA GLY A 134 5.56 7.50 -3.62
C GLY A 134 6.23 8.50 -2.68
N LEU A 135 7.43 8.99 -3.02
CA LEU A 135 8.26 9.85 -2.15
C LEU A 135 7.49 11.05 -1.57
N LEU A 136 6.73 11.74 -2.41
CA LEU A 136 5.97 12.93 -2.04
C LEU A 136 4.46 12.68 -1.97
N ASP A 137 4.03 11.42 -2.06
CA ASP A 137 2.62 11.07 -1.94
C ASP A 137 2.11 11.29 -0.52
N THR A 138 0.88 11.74 -0.43
CA THR A 138 0.16 11.98 0.83
C THR A 138 0.24 10.80 1.80
N THR A 139 0.20 9.57 1.29
CA THR A 139 0.27 8.36 2.11
C THR A 139 1.65 8.10 2.70
N ASN A 140 2.71 8.77 2.21
CA ASN A 140 4.09 8.52 2.65
C ASN A 140 4.44 9.13 4.03
N VAL A 141 3.47 9.69 4.74
CA VAL A 141 3.60 10.05 6.17
C VAL A 141 3.70 8.84 7.08
N VAL A 142 3.33 7.65 6.58
CA VAL A 142 3.39 6.40 7.34
C VAL A 142 4.78 5.76 7.33
N THR A 143 5.03 4.90 8.31
CA THR A 143 6.17 3.97 8.31
C THR A 143 5.67 2.57 8.02
N GLY A 144 5.73 2.17 6.73
CA GLY A 144 5.34 0.82 6.32
C GLY A 144 6.33 -0.23 6.82
N GLU A 145 5.83 -1.37 7.30
CA GLU A 145 6.65 -2.54 7.66
C GLU A 145 7.22 -3.23 6.42
N ILE A 146 6.41 -3.26 5.36
CA ILE A 146 6.80 -3.76 4.05
C ILE A 146 6.36 -2.73 3.00
N ALA A 147 7.27 -2.38 2.09
CA ALA A 147 6.97 -1.60 0.89
C ALA A 147 6.85 -2.53 -0.32
N ILE A 148 5.88 -2.28 -1.21
CA ILE A 148 5.72 -3.06 -2.43
C ILE A 148 5.77 -2.14 -3.64
N ILE A 149 6.56 -2.50 -4.66
CA ILE A 149 6.53 -1.87 -5.99
C ILE A 149 6.03 -2.91 -7.00
N THR A 150 4.79 -2.73 -7.47
CA THR A 150 4.13 -3.70 -8.35
C THR A 150 4.57 -3.62 -9.80
N SER A 151 4.93 -2.46 -10.27
CA SER A 151 5.51 -2.24 -11.61
C SER A 151 6.05 -0.82 -11.73
N ILE A 152 6.95 -0.60 -12.70
CA ILE A 152 7.42 0.75 -13.07
C ILE A 152 7.27 0.90 -14.59
N GLY A 153 6.50 1.91 -15.00
CA GLY A 153 6.27 2.28 -16.37
C GLY A 153 6.10 3.79 -16.50
N LEU A 154 6.15 4.31 -17.72
CA LEU A 154 5.93 5.74 -18.00
C LEU A 154 4.47 6.09 -17.74
N ASP A 155 4.22 6.78 -16.64
CA ASP A 155 2.92 7.26 -16.23
C ASP A 155 3.08 8.53 -15.39
N HIS A 156 2.08 9.42 -15.43
CA HIS A 156 2.12 10.70 -14.71
C HIS A 156 3.41 11.51 -14.93
N GLN A 157 3.95 11.50 -16.16
CA GLN A 157 5.26 12.08 -16.49
C GLN A 157 5.39 13.56 -16.12
N GLU A 158 4.30 14.32 -16.22
CA GLU A 158 4.28 15.75 -15.80
C GLU A 158 4.58 15.93 -14.30
N THR A 159 4.35 14.90 -13.49
CA THR A 159 4.53 14.95 -12.04
C THR A 159 5.76 14.17 -11.57
N LEU A 160 6.02 13.00 -12.16
CA LEU A 160 7.04 12.06 -11.71
C LEU A 160 8.35 12.13 -12.49
N GLY A 161 8.36 12.87 -13.61
CA GLY A 161 9.47 12.91 -14.54
C GLY A 161 9.27 12.01 -15.76
N ASP A 162 10.11 12.18 -16.77
CA ASP A 162 9.98 11.62 -18.10
C ASP A 162 10.85 10.36 -18.34
N SER A 163 11.45 9.81 -17.28
CA SER A 163 12.29 8.62 -17.35
C SER A 163 11.90 7.56 -16.33
N LEU A 164 12.15 6.29 -16.65
CA LEU A 164 11.92 5.17 -15.71
C LEU A 164 12.76 5.31 -14.44
N VAL A 165 13.94 5.91 -14.54
CA VAL A 165 14.82 6.20 -13.38
C VAL A 165 14.13 7.19 -12.43
N ALA A 166 13.64 8.33 -12.94
CA ALA A 166 12.95 9.33 -12.12
C ALA A 166 11.69 8.75 -11.46
N ILE A 167 10.89 7.98 -12.22
CA ILE A 167 9.70 7.31 -11.68
C ILE A 167 10.08 6.25 -10.62
N ALA A 168 11.17 5.51 -10.83
CA ALA A 168 11.68 4.55 -9.86
C ALA A 168 12.12 5.23 -8.55
N GLU A 169 12.81 6.37 -8.63
CA GLU A 169 13.20 7.16 -7.45
C GLU A 169 11.98 7.62 -6.65
N GLN A 170 10.93 8.10 -7.33
CA GLN A 170 9.69 8.47 -6.67
C GLN A 170 9.02 7.28 -5.96
N LYS A 171 8.96 6.11 -6.63
CA LYS A 171 8.32 4.94 -6.05
C LYS A 171 9.15 4.31 -4.92
N ALA A 172 10.46 4.21 -5.07
CA ALA A 172 11.35 3.74 -4.03
C ALA A 172 11.38 4.66 -2.79
N GLY A 173 10.87 5.89 -2.90
CA GLY A 173 10.71 6.83 -1.79
C GLY A 173 9.76 6.36 -0.67
N ILE A 174 9.00 5.28 -0.85
CA ILE A 174 8.22 4.66 0.22
C ILE A 174 9.03 3.66 1.07
N PHE A 175 10.25 3.32 0.67
CA PHE A 175 11.13 2.46 1.46
C PHE A 175 11.47 3.13 2.80
N LYS A 176 11.50 2.36 3.88
CA LYS A 176 11.77 2.87 5.23
C LYS A 176 13.00 2.19 5.83
N PRO A 177 13.87 2.93 6.53
CA PRO A 177 15.11 2.38 7.07
C PRO A 177 14.90 1.12 7.91
N GLY A 178 15.67 0.07 7.60
CA GLY A 178 15.66 -1.19 8.33
C GLY A 178 14.40 -2.06 8.11
N LYS A 179 13.52 -1.69 7.19
CA LYS A 179 12.30 -2.45 6.84
C LYS A 179 12.54 -3.37 5.64
N SER A 180 11.49 -4.03 5.16
CA SER A 180 11.54 -4.91 3.98
C SER A 180 10.86 -4.25 2.77
N ALA A 181 11.32 -4.59 1.57
CA ALA A 181 10.67 -4.22 0.33
C ALA A 181 10.55 -5.41 -0.61
N VAL A 182 9.42 -5.50 -1.31
CA VAL A 182 9.11 -6.53 -2.32
C VAL A 182 8.90 -5.81 -3.64
N ILE A 183 9.65 -6.16 -4.68
CA ILE A 183 9.52 -5.51 -5.99
C ILE A 183 9.27 -6.54 -7.09
N ALA A 184 8.51 -6.12 -8.10
CA ALA A 184 8.30 -6.89 -9.32
C ALA A 184 9.61 -7.07 -10.11
N ASN A 185 9.53 -7.86 -11.18
CA ASN A 185 10.59 -7.90 -12.18
C ASN A 185 10.57 -6.59 -13.00
N LEU A 186 11.49 -5.70 -12.70
CA LEU A 186 11.59 -4.36 -13.27
C LEU A 186 12.64 -4.31 -14.40
N THR A 187 12.63 -3.24 -15.20
CA THR A 187 13.73 -2.96 -16.12
C THR A 187 15.04 -2.77 -15.34
N SER A 188 16.17 -3.09 -15.96
CA SER A 188 17.48 -3.04 -15.29
C SER A 188 17.78 -1.67 -14.65
N GLU A 189 17.42 -0.57 -15.32
CA GLU A 189 17.62 0.78 -14.80
C GLU A 189 16.74 1.10 -13.58
N ALA A 190 15.47 0.72 -13.61
CA ALA A 190 14.56 0.90 -12.48
C ALA A 190 14.96 0.01 -11.29
N GLN A 191 15.38 -1.22 -11.58
CA GLN A 191 15.90 -2.17 -10.59
C GLN A 191 17.12 -1.62 -9.85
N LEU A 192 18.09 -1.06 -10.57
CA LEU A 192 19.30 -0.46 -9.99
C LEU A 192 18.95 0.69 -9.03
N VAL A 193 17.96 1.51 -9.34
CA VAL A 193 17.47 2.57 -8.44
C VAL A 193 16.91 1.95 -7.15
N CYS A 194 16.05 0.94 -7.25
CA CYS A 194 15.48 0.27 -6.08
C CYS A 194 16.57 -0.39 -5.22
N GLN A 195 17.53 -1.08 -5.83
CA GLN A 195 18.66 -1.72 -5.13
C GLN A 195 19.55 -0.70 -4.42
N LYS A 196 19.86 0.42 -5.08
CA LYS A 196 20.64 1.50 -4.48
C LYS A 196 19.89 2.09 -3.28
N THR A 197 18.61 2.43 -3.44
CA THR A 197 17.79 3.00 -2.36
C THR A 197 17.68 2.03 -1.19
N ALA A 198 17.50 0.73 -1.46
CA ALA A 198 17.45 -0.30 -0.43
C ALA A 198 18.78 -0.41 0.34
N THR A 199 19.91 -0.37 -0.37
CA THR A 199 21.25 -0.39 0.24
C THR A 199 21.48 0.83 1.11
N ASP A 200 21.17 2.03 0.60
CA ASP A 200 21.38 3.30 1.32
C ASP A 200 20.54 3.39 2.60
N LEU A 201 19.37 2.75 2.63
CA LEU A 201 18.44 2.74 3.77
C LEU A 201 18.55 1.48 4.65
N GLY A 202 19.40 0.49 4.29
CA GLY A 202 19.46 -0.79 4.99
C GLY A 202 18.16 -1.60 4.89
N VAL A 203 17.45 -1.50 3.77
CA VAL A 203 16.21 -2.23 3.48
C VAL A 203 16.53 -3.62 2.96
N THR A 204 15.86 -4.65 3.48
CA THR A 204 15.95 -6.00 2.92
C THR A 204 15.05 -6.07 1.68
N LEU A 205 15.66 -6.19 0.51
CA LEU A 205 14.97 -6.19 -0.77
C LEU A 205 14.71 -7.62 -1.27
N TYR A 206 13.47 -7.92 -1.61
CA TYR A 206 13.04 -9.17 -2.25
C TYR A 206 12.53 -8.87 -3.66
N GLN A 207 13.08 -9.56 -4.64
CA GLN A 207 12.86 -9.28 -6.05
C GLN A 207 12.24 -10.48 -6.77
N ALA A 208 11.15 -10.26 -7.50
CA ALA A 208 10.53 -11.27 -8.33
C ALA A 208 11.52 -11.84 -9.35
N ASP A 209 11.39 -13.13 -9.63
CA ASP A 209 12.26 -13.96 -10.49
C ASP A 209 13.71 -14.13 -9.98
N GLN A 210 14.06 -13.56 -8.84
CA GLN A 210 15.35 -13.80 -8.16
C GLN A 210 15.15 -14.44 -6.79
N ASP A 211 14.30 -13.88 -5.93
CA ASP A 211 14.08 -14.34 -4.57
C ASP A 211 12.78 -15.13 -4.43
N PHE A 212 11.83 -14.88 -5.29
CA PHE A 212 10.53 -15.58 -5.36
C PHE A 212 9.96 -15.57 -6.77
N SER A 213 9.07 -16.51 -7.06
CA SER A 213 8.36 -16.58 -8.35
C SER A 213 6.99 -17.22 -8.20
N PHE A 214 6.08 -16.90 -9.13
CA PHE A 214 4.79 -17.57 -9.30
C PHE A 214 4.62 -17.90 -10.77
N ARG A 215 4.51 -19.17 -11.13
CA ARG A 215 4.40 -19.61 -12.52
C ARG A 215 3.49 -20.82 -12.64
N ASN A 216 2.50 -20.73 -13.50
CA ASN A 216 1.56 -21.84 -13.78
C ASN A 216 0.95 -22.42 -12.48
N GLY A 217 0.51 -21.55 -11.57
CA GLY A 217 -0.06 -21.95 -10.30
C GLY A 217 0.93 -22.46 -9.25
N ASN A 218 2.24 -22.32 -9.48
CA ASN A 218 3.27 -22.73 -8.51
C ASN A 218 4.03 -21.51 -8.01
N PHE A 219 4.02 -21.33 -6.69
CA PHE A 219 4.80 -20.29 -6.00
C PHE A 219 6.02 -20.92 -5.32
N SER A 220 7.16 -20.26 -5.43
CA SER A 220 8.40 -20.66 -4.77
C SER A 220 9.14 -19.45 -4.24
N SER A 221 9.60 -19.54 -2.99
CA SER A 221 10.50 -18.59 -2.36
C SER A 221 11.32 -19.30 -1.26
N SER A 222 12.27 -18.58 -0.65
CA SER A 222 13.00 -19.09 0.53
C SER A 222 12.11 -19.29 1.77
N LEU A 223 10.90 -18.74 1.79
CA LEU A 223 9.96 -18.81 2.91
C LEU A 223 9.00 -20.00 2.80
N ALA A 224 8.58 -20.35 1.59
CA ALA A 224 7.62 -21.41 1.34
C ALA A 224 7.54 -21.79 -0.13
N GLU A 225 6.98 -22.99 -0.38
CA GLU A 225 6.63 -23.48 -1.70
C GLU A 225 5.16 -23.93 -1.70
N PHE A 226 4.40 -23.51 -2.72
CA PHE A 226 3.01 -23.92 -2.91
C PHE A 226 2.78 -24.30 -4.36
N ASN A 227 2.14 -25.44 -4.58
CA ASN A 227 1.84 -25.98 -5.91
C ASN A 227 0.33 -26.01 -6.16
N HIS A 228 -0.06 -25.91 -7.43
CA HIS A 228 -1.46 -26.00 -7.87
C HIS A 228 -2.36 -24.94 -7.20
N LEU A 229 -1.86 -23.72 -7.07
CA LEU A 229 -2.65 -22.57 -6.65
C LEU A 229 -3.55 -22.10 -7.81
N ILE A 230 -4.77 -21.72 -7.49
CA ILE A 230 -5.73 -21.15 -8.43
C ILE A 230 -5.97 -19.71 -7.98
N LEU A 231 -5.98 -18.78 -8.93
CA LEU A 231 -6.25 -17.37 -8.68
C LEU A 231 -7.71 -17.03 -9.01
N GLY A 232 -8.38 -16.28 -8.16
CA GLY A 232 -9.74 -15.80 -8.40
C GLY A 232 -9.79 -14.65 -9.42
N LEU A 233 -8.72 -13.85 -9.50
CA LEU A 233 -8.62 -12.80 -10.50
C LEU A 233 -8.06 -13.33 -11.82
N GLU A 234 -8.74 -13.04 -12.92
CA GLU A 234 -8.32 -13.43 -14.27
C GLU A 234 -7.42 -12.37 -14.92
N GLY A 235 -6.46 -12.81 -15.73
CA GLY A 235 -5.58 -11.95 -16.53
C GLY A 235 -4.12 -12.34 -16.49
N ALA A 236 -3.39 -12.01 -17.55
CA ALA A 236 -1.99 -12.43 -17.75
C ALA A 236 -1.03 -11.91 -16.65
N TYR A 237 -1.35 -10.76 -16.03
CA TYR A 237 -0.52 -10.14 -15.00
C TYR A 237 -0.86 -10.56 -13.56
N GLN A 238 -1.87 -11.42 -13.38
CA GLN A 238 -2.33 -11.74 -12.03
C GLN A 238 -1.38 -12.71 -11.31
N GLU A 239 -0.63 -13.54 -12.02
CA GLU A 239 0.43 -14.34 -11.40
C GLU A 239 1.54 -13.47 -10.80
N GLU A 240 1.92 -12.35 -11.47
CA GLU A 240 2.89 -11.40 -10.96
C GLU A 240 2.35 -10.66 -9.72
N ASN A 241 1.10 -10.19 -9.77
CA ASN A 241 0.45 -9.53 -8.64
C ASN A 241 0.30 -10.48 -7.45
N ALA A 242 -0.10 -11.72 -7.69
CA ALA A 242 -0.22 -12.77 -6.67
C ALA A 242 1.15 -13.15 -6.07
N ALA A 243 2.22 -13.19 -6.88
CA ALA A 243 3.58 -13.42 -6.40
C ALA A 243 4.01 -12.38 -5.38
N LEU A 244 3.81 -11.09 -5.71
CA LEU A 244 4.12 -9.96 -4.83
C LEU A 244 3.30 -10.02 -3.53
N ALA A 245 2.00 -10.27 -3.68
CA ALA A 245 1.07 -10.37 -2.56
C ALA A 245 1.45 -11.51 -1.61
N LEU A 246 1.72 -12.70 -2.15
CA LEU A 246 2.06 -13.88 -1.37
C LEU A 246 3.43 -13.74 -0.69
N GLN A 247 4.43 -13.19 -1.38
CA GLN A 247 5.74 -12.92 -0.79
C GLN A 247 5.63 -11.91 0.38
N ALA A 248 4.92 -10.80 0.19
CA ALA A 248 4.70 -9.81 1.22
C ALA A 248 3.88 -10.36 2.40
N PHE A 249 2.85 -11.15 2.11
CA PHE A 249 2.05 -11.84 3.12
C PHE A 249 2.92 -12.76 3.99
N LEU A 250 3.71 -13.63 3.39
CA LEU A 250 4.58 -14.58 4.11
C LEU A 250 5.59 -13.85 5.00
N LEU A 251 6.24 -12.81 4.46
CA LEU A 251 7.17 -11.97 5.23
C LEU A 251 6.48 -11.33 6.43
N PHE A 252 5.30 -10.75 6.21
CA PHE A 252 4.57 -10.07 7.28
C PHE A 252 4.09 -11.04 8.36
N MET A 253 3.51 -12.19 7.97
CA MET A 253 3.09 -13.24 8.91
C MET A 253 4.26 -13.70 9.79
N GLN A 254 5.44 -13.91 9.18
CA GLN A 254 6.65 -14.29 9.90
C GLN A 254 7.11 -13.17 10.86
N GLN A 255 7.11 -11.91 10.43
CA GLN A 255 7.49 -10.77 11.27
C GLN A 255 6.57 -10.62 12.49
N GLN A 256 5.27 -10.90 12.32
CA GLN A 256 4.28 -10.82 13.39
C GLN A 256 4.23 -12.10 14.27
N GLY A 257 4.92 -13.17 13.88
CA GLY A 257 4.84 -14.47 14.55
C GLY A 257 3.46 -15.12 14.39
N TRP A 258 2.74 -14.82 13.31
CA TRP A 258 1.42 -15.39 13.04
C TRP A 258 1.54 -16.71 12.29
N GLU A 259 0.59 -17.64 12.58
CA GLU A 259 0.57 -18.94 11.95
C GLU A 259 0.12 -18.86 10.49
N ILE A 260 0.82 -19.61 9.63
CA ILE A 260 0.54 -19.71 8.19
C ILE A 260 -0.11 -21.06 7.92
N ASP A 261 -1.34 -21.03 7.36
CA ASP A 261 -2.10 -22.22 6.97
C ASP A 261 -2.19 -22.31 5.43
N SER A 262 -1.64 -23.39 4.87
CA SER A 262 -1.64 -23.64 3.43
C SER A 262 -3.04 -23.79 2.81
N ALA A 263 -4.03 -24.28 3.56
CA ALA A 263 -5.40 -24.38 3.06
C ALA A 263 -6.04 -22.99 2.97
N ARG A 264 -5.79 -22.14 3.96
CA ARG A 264 -6.26 -20.74 3.97
C ARG A 264 -5.60 -19.89 2.89
N ILE A 265 -4.32 -20.14 2.57
CA ILE A 265 -3.66 -19.51 1.41
C ILE A 265 -4.40 -19.84 0.12
N ARG A 266 -4.77 -21.12 -0.10
CA ARG A 266 -5.52 -21.55 -1.30
C ARG A 266 -6.87 -20.86 -1.39
N THR A 267 -7.60 -20.83 -0.29
CA THR A 267 -8.90 -20.11 -0.22
C THR A 267 -8.72 -18.64 -0.53
N GLY A 268 -7.81 -17.95 0.14
CA GLY A 268 -7.61 -16.50 -0.03
C GLY A 268 -7.12 -16.09 -1.44
N LEU A 269 -6.45 -16.96 -2.18
CA LEU A 269 -6.06 -16.66 -3.56
C LEU A 269 -7.19 -16.90 -4.58
N GLN A 270 -8.23 -17.66 -4.22
CA GLN A 270 -9.38 -17.98 -5.08
C GLN A 270 -10.54 -16.97 -4.93
N GLU A 271 -10.62 -16.26 -3.80
CA GLU A 271 -11.60 -15.18 -3.56
C GLU A 271 -11.24 -13.90 -4.31
#